data_31c6dc5903665636fac0f047977c7615
#
_entry.id   31c6dc5903665636fac0f047977c7615
#
_cell.length_a   1.000
_cell.length_b   1.000
_cell.length_c   1.000
_cell.angle_alpha   90.00
_cell.angle_beta   90.00
_cell.angle_gamma   90.00
#
_symmetry.space_group_name_H-M   'P 1'
#
loop_
_entity.id
_entity.type
_entity.pdbx_description
1 polymer ?
#
loop_
_entity_poly.entity_id
_entity_poly.type
_entity_poly.pdbx_seq_one_letter_code
_entity_poly.pdbx_strand_id
1 'polypeptide(L)'
;MGPGNRPLDLEWLEDFIALAETGNFSRAAQVRSIAQPAFSRHIRALEEWVGVDLFDRSAHPAALTAAGKRFEPLLKELLAGLEAARIKARAAHDMAAASLRFAATHVLSLTFFPRWLGSVESRLSLGPIQTMSDSSQACEDLMLQRRVQFVLCHGHVGAPGRLDEGQYPVLRLSEDVLVPVSALNAQGAPLHALGTAQPPSVLAYSEASGLGRIMRAIQDSEFGKDFASSLSVVFTAHHAALLRTMALEGRGLAWLPMSLVADDLHSGALADAGKGAWRVPVEIRLYRQAANMAPVAEALWQLVSDGSPTP
;
A
#
# COMPACT_ATOMS: atom_id res chain seq x y z
N MET A 1 -15.86 4.15 -45.63
CA MET A 1 -15.64 2.72 -45.29
C MET A 1 -14.14 2.53 -45.27
N GLY A 2 -13.55 2.22 -44.13
CA GLY A 2 -12.10 1.97 -44.04
C GLY A 2 -11.69 0.72 -44.81
N PRO A 3 -10.45 0.62 -45.27
CA PRO A 3 -9.95 -0.55 -45.95
C PRO A 3 -9.86 -1.72 -44.96
N GLY A 4 -10.60 -2.76 -45.24
CA GLY A 4 -10.50 -4.02 -44.54
C GLY A 4 -11.67 -4.32 -43.61
N ASN A 5 -12.66 -5.02 -44.11
CA ASN A 5 -13.73 -5.65 -43.31
C ASN A 5 -13.23 -6.89 -42.56
N ARG A 6 -11.96 -6.90 -42.12
CA ARG A 6 -11.38 -7.94 -41.28
C ARG A 6 -11.38 -7.45 -39.82
N PRO A 7 -11.85 -8.26 -38.88
CA PRO A 7 -11.74 -7.93 -37.48
C PRO A 7 -10.26 -7.79 -37.10
N LEU A 8 -9.92 -6.75 -36.35
CA LEU A 8 -8.58 -6.55 -35.82
C LEU A 8 -8.28 -7.65 -34.79
N ASP A 9 -7.13 -8.29 -34.91
CA ASP A 9 -6.66 -9.27 -33.96
C ASP A 9 -5.63 -8.66 -33.00
N LEU A 10 -5.75 -8.96 -31.72
CA LEU A 10 -4.82 -8.50 -30.70
C LEU A 10 -3.39 -9.00 -30.95
N GLU A 11 -3.25 -10.21 -31.47
CA GLU A 11 -1.95 -10.80 -31.81
C GLU A 11 -1.17 -9.94 -32.81
N TRP A 12 -1.83 -9.32 -33.78
CA TRP A 12 -1.17 -8.45 -34.75
C TRP A 12 -0.58 -7.20 -34.12
N LEU A 13 -1.26 -6.66 -33.10
CA LEU A 13 -0.82 -5.48 -32.35
C LEU A 13 0.42 -5.79 -31.50
N GLU A 14 0.42 -6.94 -30.83
CA GLU A 14 1.56 -7.41 -30.04
C GLU A 14 2.76 -7.77 -30.95
N ASP A 15 2.52 -8.37 -32.11
CA ASP A 15 3.54 -8.68 -33.09
C ASP A 15 4.19 -7.41 -33.68
N PHE A 16 3.40 -6.34 -33.90
CA PHE A 16 3.93 -5.04 -34.28
C PHE A 16 4.92 -4.50 -33.26
N ILE A 17 4.58 -4.55 -31.97
CA ILE A 17 5.48 -4.09 -30.90
C ILE A 17 6.77 -4.93 -30.88
N ALA A 18 6.66 -6.25 -30.97
CA ALA A 18 7.81 -7.15 -30.99
C ALA A 18 8.75 -6.85 -32.18
N LEU A 19 8.20 -6.53 -33.37
CA LEU A 19 9.00 -6.15 -34.51
C LEU A 19 9.63 -4.76 -34.36
N ALA A 20 8.90 -3.81 -33.83
CA ALA A 20 9.42 -2.46 -33.56
C ALA A 20 10.63 -2.49 -32.60
N GLU A 21 10.59 -3.36 -31.59
CA GLU A 21 11.66 -3.52 -30.61
C GLU A 21 12.88 -4.29 -31.15
N THR A 22 12.65 -5.31 -31.97
CA THR A 22 13.73 -6.21 -32.43
C THR A 22 14.35 -5.79 -33.75
N GLY A 23 13.61 -5.08 -34.61
CA GLY A 23 14.01 -4.73 -35.96
C GLY A 23 14.25 -5.93 -36.88
N ASN A 24 13.85 -7.14 -36.50
CA ASN A 24 14.13 -8.38 -37.23
C ASN A 24 12.95 -9.35 -37.15
N PHE A 25 12.38 -9.69 -38.30
CA PHE A 25 11.21 -10.57 -38.43
C PHE A 25 11.40 -11.93 -37.80
N SER A 26 12.56 -12.58 -38.00
CA SER A 26 12.83 -13.89 -37.45
C SER A 26 12.96 -13.84 -35.92
N ARG A 27 13.66 -12.83 -35.40
CA ARG A 27 13.81 -12.64 -33.95
C ARG A 27 12.49 -12.27 -33.28
N ALA A 28 11.70 -11.39 -33.90
CA ALA A 28 10.37 -11.04 -33.40
C ALA A 28 9.44 -12.26 -33.35
N ALA A 29 9.43 -13.07 -34.40
CA ALA A 29 8.65 -14.31 -34.45
C ALA A 29 9.07 -15.29 -33.33
N GLN A 30 10.37 -15.43 -33.02
CA GLN A 30 10.87 -16.23 -31.91
C GLN A 30 10.39 -15.68 -30.57
N VAL A 31 10.46 -14.37 -30.33
CA VAL A 31 9.96 -13.70 -29.11
C VAL A 31 8.47 -13.99 -28.93
N ARG A 32 7.70 -13.96 -30.02
CA ARG A 32 6.26 -14.24 -30.01
C ARG A 32 5.91 -15.73 -30.01
N SER A 33 6.91 -16.61 -30.11
CA SER A 33 6.73 -18.07 -30.16
C SER A 33 5.85 -18.56 -31.34
N ILE A 34 5.94 -17.89 -32.48
CA ILE A 34 5.20 -18.25 -33.71
C ILE A 34 6.14 -18.42 -34.90
N ALA A 35 5.66 -19.11 -35.93
CA ALA A 35 6.43 -19.30 -37.17
C ALA A 35 6.59 -17.97 -37.94
N GLN A 36 7.77 -17.67 -38.43
CA GLN A 36 8.09 -16.43 -39.16
C GLN A 36 7.15 -16.14 -40.36
N PRO A 37 6.67 -17.13 -41.14
CA PRO A 37 5.67 -16.86 -42.18
C PRO A 37 4.30 -16.40 -41.62
N ALA A 38 3.89 -16.90 -40.45
CA ALA A 38 2.66 -16.47 -39.78
C ALA A 38 2.84 -15.03 -39.27
N PHE A 39 3.95 -14.74 -38.59
CA PHE A 39 4.32 -13.43 -38.12
C PHE A 39 4.28 -12.39 -39.21
N SER A 40 4.90 -12.68 -40.38
CA SER A 40 4.89 -11.78 -41.53
C SER A 40 3.48 -11.52 -42.10
N ARG A 41 2.58 -12.51 -42.00
CA ARG A 41 1.17 -12.35 -42.39
C ARG A 41 0.41 -11.44 -41.44
N HIS A 42 0.67 -11.55 -40.15
CA HIS A 42 0.06 -10.71 -39.10
C HIS A 42 0.46 -9.23 -39.32
N ILE A 43 1.74 -8.96 -39.55
CA ILE A 43 2.19 -7.59 -39.82
C ILE A 43 1.54 -7.02 -41.09
N ARG A 44 1.46 -7.82 -42.18
CA ARG A 44 0.75 -7.37 -43.39
C ARG A 44 -0.73 -7.12 -43.14
N ALA A 45 -1.41 -8.01 -42.42
CA ALA A 45 -2.82 -7.86 -42.08
C ALA A 45 -3.09 -6.58 -41.28
N LEU A 46 -2.18 -6.25 -40.35
CA LEU A 46 -2.22 -5.00 -39.60
C LEU A 46 -2.03 -3.77 -40.50
N GLU A 47 -1.03 -3.79 -41.39
CA GLU A 47 -0.77 -2.72 -42.36
C GLU A 47 -1.95 -2.53 -43.31
N GLU A 48 -2.56 -3.62 -43.80
CA GLU A 48 -3.79 -3.59 -44.60
C GLU A 48 -4.97 -2.99 -43.79
N TRP A 49 -5.10 -3.32 -42.52
CA TRP A 49 -6.15 -2.77 -41.66
C TRP A 49 -5.95 -1.27 -41.39
N VAL A 50 -4.70 -0.83 -41.12
CA VAL A 50 -4.36 0.59 -40.96
C VAL A 50 -4.45 1.36 -42.28
N GLY A 51 -4.20 0.68 -43.39
CA GLY A 51 -4.26 1.23 -44.75
C GLY A 51 -2.95 1.86 -45.25
N VAL A 52 -1.87 1.69 -44.50
CA VAL A 52 -0.51 2.16 -44.86
C VAL A 52 0.55 1.23 -44.30
N ASP A 53 1.72 1.20 -44.95
CA ASP A 53 2.87 0.45 -44.44
C ASP A 53 3.39 1.09 -43.15
N LEU A 54 3.58 0.26 -42.14
CA LEU A 54 4.10 0.66 -40.82
C LEU A 54 5.61 0.39 -40.70
N PHE A 55 6.15 -0.55 -41.51
CA PHE A 55 7.57 -0.88 -41.55
C PHE A 55 8.16 -0.66 -42.93
N ASP A 56 9.36 -0.12 -42.98
CA ASP A 56 10.22 -0.11 -44.15
C ASP A 56 10.98 -1.43 -44.20
N ARG A 57 10.59 -2.29 -45.16
CA ARG A 57 11.19 -3.62 -45.35
C ARG A 57 12.49 -3.57 -46.14
N SER A 58 12.82 -2.43 -46.77
CA SER A 58 14.09 -2.24 -47.48
C SER A 58 15.24 -1.94 -46.51
N ALA A 59 14.93 -1.43 -45.33
CA ALA A 59 15.90 -1.16 -44.28
C ALA A 59 16.35 -2.47 -43.57
N HIS A 60 17.62 -2.57 -43.24
CA HIS A 60 18.20 -3.67 -42.46
C HIS A 60 19.04 -3.08 -41.32
N PRO A 61 18.57 -3.13 -40.06
CA PRO A 61 17.33 -3.75 -39.56
C PRO A 61 16.05 -3.07 -40.07
N ALA A 62 14.91 -3.81 -40.05
CA ALA A 62 13.61 -3.26 -40.41
C ALA A 62 13.28 -2.06 -39.52
N ALA A 63 12.92 -0.94 -40.16
CA ALA A 63 12.68 0.32 -39.45
C ALA A 63 11.20 0.74 -39.55
N LEU A 64 10.72 1.47 -38.57
CA LEU A 64 9.37 2.06 -38.63
C LEU A 64 9.32 3.18 -39.65
N THR A 65 8.26 3.19 -40.48
CA THR A 65 7.91 4.32 -41.34
C THR A 65 7.49 5.54 -40.48
N ALA A 66 7.24 6.68 -41.11
CA ALA A 66 6.68 7.84 -40.44
C ALA A 66 5.30 7.52 -39.81
N ALA A 67 4.49 6.68 -40.45
CA ALA A 67 3.21 6.19 -39.93
C ALA A 67 3.44 5.25 -38.74
N GLY A 68 4.37 4.29 -38.83
CA GLY A 68 4.73 3.37 -37.79
C GLY A 68 5.21 4.07 -36.50
N LYS A 69 6.06 5.10 -36.67
CA LYS A 69 6.54 5.93 -35.55
C LYS A 69 5.43 6.70 -34.80
N ARG A 70 4.36 7.06 -35.48
CA ARG A 70 3.18 7.69 -34.88
C ARG A 70 2.25 6.65 -34.26
N PHE A 71 2.15 5.48 -34.86
CA PHE A 71 1.28 4.40 -34.42
C PHE A 71 1.80 3.71 -33.14
N GLU A 72 3.11 3.50 -33.03
CA GLU A 72 3.75 2.78 -31.93
C GLU A 72 3.37 3.31 -30.53
N PRO A 73 3.54 4.61 -30.18
CA PRO A 73 3.23 5.09 -28.83
C PRO A 73 1.75 4.94 -28.49
N LEU A 74 0.85 5.23 -29.45
CA LEU A 74 -0.58 5.10 -29.24
C LEU A 74 -0.99 3.65 -29.03
N LEU A 75 -0.35 2.72 -29.75
CA LEU A 75 -0.58 1.29 -29.57
C LEU A 75 -0.09 0.80 -28.19
N LYS A 76 1.07 1.25 -27.74
CA LYS A 76 1.58 0.93 -26.39
C LYS A 76 0.61 1.39 -25.30
N GLU A 77 0.07 2.59 -25.41
CA GLU A 77 -0.94 3.10 -24.48
C GLU A 77 -2.23 2.25 -24.52
N LEU A 78 -2.69 1.87 -25.71
CA LEU A 78 -3.88 1.02 -25.86
C LEU A 78 -3.70 -0.35 -25.19
N LEU A 79 -2.57 -1.03 -25.45
CA LEU A 79 -2.27 -2.34 -24.87
C LEU A 79 -2.12 -2.27 -23.34
N ALA A 80 -1.46 -1.23 -22.83
CA ALA A 80 -1.36 -0.97 -21.40
C ALA A 80 -2.75 -0.72 -20.78
N GLY A 81 -3.61 0.04 -21.45
CA GLY A 81 -4.99 0.29 -21.04
C GLY A 81 -5.84 -0.97 -21.00
N LEU A 82 -5.69 -1.86 -21.98
CA LEU A 82 -6.38 -3.16 -22.02
C LEU A 82 -5.95 -4.07 -20.87
N GLU A 83 -4.66 -4.16 -20.58
CA GLU A 83 -4.15 -4.94 -19.46
C GLU A 83 -4.63 -4.37 -18.11
N ALA A 84 -4.61 -3.04 -17.95
CA ALA A 84 -5.16 -2.39 -16.77
C ALA A 84 -6.66 -2.67 -16.60
N ALA A 85 -7.44 -2.70 -17.68
CA ALA A 85 -8.86 -3.06 -17.64
C ALA A 85 -9.06 -4.52 -17.21
N ARG A 86 -8.25 -5.44 -17.73
CA ARG A 86 -8.25 -6.88 -17.35
C ARG A 86 -7.97 -7.06 -15.87
N ILE A 87 -6.92 -6.39 -15.36
CA ILE A 87 -6.54 -6.43 -13.94
C ILE A 87 -7.70 -5.90 -13.06
N LYS A 88 -8.28 -4.76 -13.44
CA LYS A 88 -9.43 -4.19 -12.71
C LYS A 88 -10.65 -5.09 -12.70
N ALA A 89 -10.95 -5.74 -13.82
CA ALA A 89 -12.08 -6.69 -13.91
C ALA A 89 -11.86 -7.92 -13.02
N ARG A 90 -10.65 -8.49 -13.02
CA ARG A 90 -10.28 -9.58 -12.12
C ARG A 90 -10.37 -9.16 -10.65
N ALA A 91 -9.77 -8.03 -10.30
CA ALA A 91 -9.84 -7.50 -8.93
C ALA A 91 -11.29 -7.29 -8.47
N ALA A 92 -12.18 -6.82 -9.35
CA ALA A 92 -13.60 -6.67 -9.03
C ALA A 92 -14.30 -8.03 -8.79
N HIS A 93 -13.94 -9.06 -9.56
CA HIS A 93 -14.44 -10.42 -9.37
C HIS A 93 -13.95 -11.00 -8.03
N ASP A 94 -12.66 -10.90 -7.74
CA ASP A 94 -12.05 -11.38 -6.49
C ASP A 94 -12.66 -10.67 -5.27
N MET A 95 -12.89 -9.36 -5.38
CA MET A 95 -13.59 -8.59 -4.34
C MET A 95 -15.04 -9.07 -4.11
N ALA A 96 -15.75 -9.44 -5.18
CA ALA A 96 -17.12 -9.96 -5.04
C ALA A 96 -17.14 -11.37 -4.42
N ALA A 97 -16.09 -12.17 -4.64
CA ALA A 97 -15.97 -13.52 -4.07
C ALA A 97 -15.54 -13.52 -2.59
N ALA A 98 -14.88 -12.46 -2.10
CA ALA A 98 -14.46 -12.38 -0.71
C ALA A 98 -15.66 -12.16 0.23
N SER A 99 -15.79 -13.02 1.25
CA SER A 99 -16.84 -12.90 2.27
C SER A 99 -16.62 -11.69 3.18
N LEU A 100 -15.34 -11.38 3.49
CA LEU A 100 -14.94 -10.27 4.34
C LEU A 100 -13.83 -9.44 3.69
N ARG A 101 -13.95 -8.11 3.80
CA ARG A 101 -12.97 -7.14 3.27
C ARG A 101 -12.51 -6.19 4.36
N PHE A 102 -11.22 -6.19 4.61
CA PHE A 102 -10.56 -5.33 5.58
C PHE A 102 -9.64 -4.33 4.88
N ALA A 103 -9.50 -3.15 5.45
CA ALA A 103 -8.31 -2.31 5.28
C ALA A 103 -7.60 -2.22 6.63
N ALA A 104 -6.29 -2.37 6.64
CA ALA A 104 -5.50 -2.27 7.86
C ALA A 104 -4.28 -1.41 7.61
N THR A 105 -3.92 -0.57 8.59
CA THR A 105 -2.66 0.16 8.49
C THR A 105 -1.48 -0.82 8.45
N HIS A 106 -0.43 -0.49 7.69
CA HIS A 106 0.69 -1.41 7.43
C HIS A 106 1.24 -2.09 8.68
N VAL A 107 1.43 -1.35 9.76
CA VAL A 107 1.98 -1.91 10.99
C VAL A 107 1.03 -2.93 11.61
N LEU A 108 -0.27 -2.64 11.65
CA LEU A 108 -1.24 -3.55 12.26
C LEU A 108 -1.52 -4.78 11.39
N SER A 109 -1.40 -4.67 10.07
CA SER A 109 -1.51 -5.83 9.19
C SER A 109 -0.39 -6.86 9.40
N LEU A 110 0.74 -6.44 9.97
CA LEU A 110 1.89 -7.30 10.27
C LEU A 110 1.92 -7.77 11.73
N THR A 111 1.61 -6.87 12.69
CA THR A 111 1.84 -7.14 14.11
C THR A 111 0.61 -7.68 14.83
N PHE A 112 -0.56 -7.12 14.59
CA PHE A 112 -1.80 -7.41 15.32
C PHE A 112 -2.78 -8.29 14.55
N PHE A 113 -3.09 -7.93 13.29
CA PHE A 113 -4.16 -8.54 12.51
C PHE A 113 -4.05 -10.06 12.38
N PRO A 114 -2.88 -10.68 12.12
CA PRO A 114 -2.80 -12.13 11.94
C PRO A 114 -3.17 -12.92 13.21
N ARG A 115 -2.70 -12.45 14.37
CA ARG A 115 -3.00 -13.11 15.66
C ARG A 115 -4.47 -12.92 16.07
N TRP A 116 -4.96 -11.70 15.91
CA TRP A 116 -6.36 -11.37 16.19
C TRP A 116 -7.29 -12.17 15.28
N LEU A 117 -7.01 -12.24 13.99
CA LEU A 117 -7.80 -13.00 13.03
C LEU A 117 -7.84 -14.49 13.40
N GLY A 118 -6.71 -15.10 13.73
CA GLY A 118 -6.65 -16.50 14.18
C GLY A 118 -7.52 -16.76 15.41
N SER A 119 -7.59 -15.79 16.35
CA SER A 119 -8.49 -15.88 17.51
C SER A 119 -9.97 -15.80 17.16
N VAL A 120 -10.32 -15.05 16.11
CA VAL A 120 -11.69 -14.96 15.59
C VAL A 120 -12.06 -16.24 14.83
N GLU A 121 -11.17 -16.74 13.96
CA GLU A 121 -11.39 -17.95 13.16
C GLU A 121 -11.56 -19.22 14.01
N SER A 122 -11.00 -19.24 15.22
CA SER A 122 -11.24 -20.33 16.19
C SER A 122 -12.69 -20.39 16.68
N ARG A 123 -13.49 -19.33 16.49
CA ARG A 123 -14.85 -19.16 17.00
C ARG A 123 -15.91 -18.97 15.92
N LEU A 124 -15.51 -18.51 14.73
CA LEU A 124 -16.41 -18.18 13.63
C LEU A 124 -15.78 -18.55 12.28
N SER A 125 -16.51 -19.29 11.45
CA SER A 125 -16.09 -19.58 10.07
C SER A 125 -16.31 -18.34 9.19
N LEU A 126 -15.23 -17.73 8.72
CA LEU A 126 -15.26 -16.43 8.04
C LEU A 126 -15.34 -16.54 6.51
N GLY A 127 -14.96 -17.69 5.91
CA GLY A 127 -14.78 -17.83 4.47
C GLY A 127 -13.59 -17.01 3.94
N PRO A 128 -13.54 -16.71 2.63
CA PRO A 128 -12.45 -15.95 2.04
C PRO A 128 -12.36 -14.53 2.58
N ILE A 129 -11.14 -14.11 2.94
CA ILE A 129 -10.84 -12.78 3.48
C ILE A 129 -9.93 -12.05 2.53
N GLN A 130 -10.25 -10.79 2.25
CA GLN A 130 -9.38 -9.87 1.52
C GLN A 130 -8.93 -8.75 2.45
N THR A 131 -7.63 -8.52 2.55
CA THR A 131 -7.05 -7.44 3.33
C THR A 131 -6.23 -6.51 2.44
N MET A 132 -6.51 -5.22 2.52
CA MET A 132 -5.71 -4.16 1.92
C MET A 132 -4.88 -3.49 3.01
N SER A 133 -3.56 -3.46 2.81
CA SER A 133 -2.63 -2.84 3.75
C SER A 133 -2.12 -1.53 3.16
N ASP A 134 -2.38 -0.40 3.85
CA ASP A 134 -2.02 0.91 3.34
C ASP A 134 -1.84 1.94 4.48
N SER A 135 -1.63 3.22 4.15
CA SER A 135 -1.65 4.34 5.07
C SER A 135 -3.03 4.51 5.73
N SER A 136 -3.10 5.19 6.86
CA SER A 136 -4.37 5.46 7.54
C SER A 136 -5.35 6.21 6.63
N GLN A 137 -4.86 7.21 5.90
CA GLN A 137 -5.68 7.99 4.97
C GLN A 137 -6.27 7.11 3.86
N ALA A 138 -5.47 6.24 3.25
CA ALA A 138 -5.95 5.34 2.21
C ALA A 138 -6.96 4.31 2.76
N CYS A 139 -6.74 3.77 3.98
CA CYS A 139 -7.70 2.89 4.64
C CYS A 139 -9.03 3.60 4.91
N GLU A 140 -9.00 4.86 5.38
CA GLU A 140 -10.18 5.69 5.58
C GLU A 140 -10.92 5.92 4.23
N ASP A 141 -10.19 6.23 3.14
CA ASP A 141 -10.78 6.38 1.80
C ASP A 141 -11.50 5.12 1.31
N LEU A 142 -10.92 3.94 1.54
CA LEU A 142 -11.56 2.68 1.20
C LEU A 142 -12.87 2.45 1.96
N MET A 143 -12.96 2.86 3.22
CA MET A 143 -14.18 2.81 4.02
C MET A 143 -15.23 3.80 3.49
N LEU A 144 -14.85 5.05 3.25
CA LEU A 144 -15.73 6.09 2.71
C LEU A 144 -16.28 5.72 1.33
N GLN A 145 -15.48 5.07 0.50
CA GLN A 145 -15.86 4.55 -0.82
C GLN A 145 -16.65 3.23 -0.74
N ARG A 146 -16.94 2.70 0.44
CA ARG A 146 -17.62 1.41 0.67
C ARG A 146 -16.94 0.21 0.03
N ARG A 147 -15.62 0.27 -0.16
CA ARG A 147 -14.82 -0.81 -0.75
C ARG A 147 -14.43 -1.88 0.27
N VAL A 148 -14.44 -1.54 1.56
CA VAL A 148 -14.18 -2.45 2.69
C VAL A 148 -15.31 -2.40 3.70
N GLN A 149 -15.46 -3.46 4.47
CA GLN A 149 -16.43 -3.57 5.56
C GLN A 149 -15.82 -3.12 6.88
N PHE A 150 -14.51 -3.32 7.05
CA PHE A 150 -13.79 -3.03 8.28
C PHE A 150 -12.49 -2.26 8.01
N VAL A 151 -12.16 -1.35 8.94
CA VAL A 151 -10.85 -0.69 8.99
C VAL A 151 -10.21 -0.94 10.34
N LEU A 152 -8.97 -1.43 10.33
CA LEU A 152 -8.13 -1.61 11.50
C LEU A 152 -7.02 -0.57 11.52
N CYS A 153 -7.02 0.30 12.52
CA CYS A 153 -6.01 1.35 12.65
C CYS A 153 -5.74 1.71 14.10
N HIS A 154 -4.63 2.40 14.35
CA HIS A 154 -4.41 3.05 15.63
C HIS A 154 -5.29 4.30 15.76
N GLY A 155 -5.81 4.53 16.96
CA GLY A 155 -6.58 5.71 17.33
C GLY A 155 -6.11 6.32 18.64
N HIS A 156 -6.50 7.58 18.85
CA HIS A 156 -6.27 8.29 20.11
C HIS A 156 -7.39 9.31 20.32
N VAL A 157 -7.87 9.48 21.55
CA VAL A 157 -9.00 10.37 21.87
C VAL A 157 -8.70 11.82 21.50
N GLY A 158 -7.46 12.27 21.69
CA GLY A 158 -7.02 13.63 21.35
C GLY A 158 -6.67 13.84 19.87
N ALA A 159 -6.85 12.83 19.01
CA ALA A 159 -6.49 12.90 17.59
C ALA A 159 -7.52 12.15 16.72
N PRO A 160 -8.78 12.62 16.66
CA PRO A 160 -9.83 11.95 15.89
C PRO A 160 -9.45 11.86 14.40
N GLY A 161 -9.86 10.77 13.77
CA GLY A 161 -9.75 10.58 12.33
C GLY A 161 -11.06 10.86 11.62
N ARG A 162 -11.05 10.82 10.28
CA ARG A 162 -12.27 11.07 9.47
C ARG A 162 -13.38 10.06 9.75
N LEU A 163 -13.05 8.85 10.17
CA LEU A 163 -14.05 7.83 10.55
C LEU A 163 -14.70 8.17 11.89
N ASP A 164 -13.95 8.75 12.86
CA ASP A 164 -14.50 9.26 14.12
C ASP A 164 -15.45 10.43 13.86
N GLU A 165 -15.01 11.41 13.04
CA GLU A 165 -15.81 12.56 12.62
C GLU A 165 -17.05 12.15 11.84
N GLY A 166 -16.93 11.10 11.00
CA GLY A 166 -18.01 10.49 10.25
C GLY A 166 -18.93 9.59 11.08
N GLN A 167 -18.67 9.44 12.39
CA GLN A 167 -19.47 8.63 13.31
C GLN A 167 -19.64 7.17 12.87
N TYR A 168 -18.60 6.57 12.32
CA TYR A 168 -18.59 5.13 12.01
C TYR A 168 -18.55 4.32 13.31
N PRO A 169 -19.33 3.21 13.42
CA PRO A 169 -19.25 2.35 14.58
C PRO A 169 -17.83 1.83 14.77
N VAL A 170 -17.33 1.89 16.00
CA VAL A 170 -15.95 1.56 16.36
C VAL A 170 -15.90 0.69 17.60
N LEU A 171 -14.98 -0.28 17.59
CA LEU A 171 -14.61 -1.08 18.76
C LEU A 171 -13.13 -0.87 19.06
N ARG A 172 -12.81 -0.74 20.35
CA ARG A 172 -11.45 -0.81 20.84
C ARG A 172 -11.08 -2.27 21.05
N LEU A 173 -10.16 -2.79 20.25
CA LEU A 173 -9.74 -4.19 20.33
C LEU A 173 -8.62 -4.43 21.34
N SER A 174 -7.71 -3.45 21.46
CA SER A 174 -6.52 -3.55 22.32
C SER A 174 -5.90 -2.18 22.52
N GLU A 175 -4.90 -2.13 23.36
CA GLU A 175 -4.01 -1.00 23.56
C GLU A 175 -2.64 -1.27 22.96
N ASP A 176 -1.94 -0.20 22.57
CA ASP A 176 -0.53 -0.18 22.21
C ASP A 176 0.11 1.12 22.73
N VAL A 177 1.41 1.22 22.66
CA VAL A 177 2.14 2.40 23.14
C VAL A 177 3.17 2.81 22.10
N LEU A 178 3.20 4.07 21.69
CA LEU A 178 4.31 4.61 20.92
C LEU A 178 5.48 4.90 21.83
N VAL A 179 6.62 4.28 21.55
CA VAL A 179 7.86 4.43 22.29
C VAL A 179 8.89 5.13 21.43
N PRO A 180 9.55 6.21 21.90
CA PRO A 180 10.68 6.79 21.19
C PRO A 180 11.86 5.83 21.25
N VAL A 181 12.34 5.35 20.12
CA VAL A 181 13.43 4.39 20.04
C VAL A 181 14.56 4.89 19.15
N SER A 182 15.78 4.50 19.48
CA SER A 182 17.00 4.80 18.74
C SER A 182 17.97 3.61 18.78
N ALA A 183 18.84 3.49 17.78
CA ALA A 183 19.98 2.60 17.89
C ALA A 183 20.88 3.00 19.08
N LEU A 184 21.73 2.08 19.51
CA LEU A 184 22.68 2.31 20.60
C LEU A 184 24.01 2.89 20.08
N ASN A 185 24.63 3.70 20.89
CA ASN A 185 26.01 4.14 20.69
C ASN A 185 27.01 3.10 21.26
N ALA A 186 28.30 3.35 21.10
CA ALA A 186 29.36 2.45 21.56
C ALA A 186 29.37 2.22 23.10
N GLN A 187 28.69 3.06 23.86
CA GLN A 187 28.55 2.96 25.32
C GLN A 187 27.25 2.24 25.76
N GLY A 188 26.46 1.75 24.81
CA GLY A 188 25.19 1.06 25.09
C GLY A 188 24.04 2.00 25.47
N ALA A 189 24.17 3.31 25.23
CA ALA A 189 23.10 4.29 25.41
C ALA A 189 22.45 4.64 24.07
N PRO A 190 21.20 5.18 24.05
CA PRO A 190 20.58 5.64 22.82
C PRO A 190 21.47 6.63 22.06
N LEU A 191 21.69 6.42 20.77
CA LEU A 191 22.49 7.29 19.91
C LEU A 191 21.85 8.69 19.77
N HIS A 192 20.52 8.71 19.67
CA HIS A 192 19.69 9.91 19.67
C HIS A 192 18.74 9.85 20.87
N ALA A 193 18.88 10.75 21.84
CA ALA A 193 18.09 10.75 23.07
C ALA A 193 17.32 12.05 23.26
N LEU A 194 16.12 11.93 23.84
CA LEU A 194 15.28 13.06 24.23
C LEU A 194 15.77 13.66 25.56
N GLY A 195 15.46 14.94 25.78
CA GLY A 195 15.84 15.65 26.99
C GLY A 195 17.34 15.98 27.11
N THR A 196 18.07 15.98 25.98
CA THR A 196 19.47 16.40 25.90
C THR A 196 19.60 17.85 25.47
N ALA A 197 20.77 18.47 25.69
CA ALA A 197 21.04 19.87 25.32
C ALA A 197 21.03 20.11 23.78
N GLN A 198 21.28 19.07 22.99
CA GLN A 198 21.25 19.16 21.54
C GLN A 198 19.94 18.55 20.99
N PRO A 199 19.29 19.18 19.98
CA PRO A 199 18.14 18.62 19.32
C PRO A 199 18.46 17.25 18.70
N PRO A 200 17.72 16.18 19.06
CA PRO A 200 17.95 14.87 18.47
C PRO A 200 17.48 14.85 17.00
N SER A 201 18.17 14.07 16.17
CA SER A 201 17.69 13.74 14.83
C SER A 201 16.42 12.87 14.94
N VAL A 202 15.35 13.27 14.27
CA VAL A 202 14.04 12.60 14.34
C VAL A 202 13.61 12.07 12.98
N LEU A 203 13.11 10.85 12.99
CA LEU A 203 12.48 10.17 11.87
C LEU A 203 10.97 10.34 12.03
N ALA A 204 10.40 11.28 11.29
CA ALA A 204 9.02 11.73 11.46
C ALA A 204 8.04 10.94 10.59
N TYR A 205 6.78 10.89 11.02
CA TYR A 205 5.68 10.44 10.18
C TYR A 205 5.20 11.54 9.23
N SER A 206 4.85 11.15 8.00
CA SER A 206 4.19 12.05 7.03
C SER A 206 2.73 12.33 7.40
N GLU A 207 2.09 13.25 6.68
CA GLU A 207 0.70 13.63 6.91
C GLU A 207 -0.30 12.49 6.66
N ALA A 208 -0.02 11.60 5.72
CA ALA A 208 -0.87 10.45 5.42
C ALA A 208 -0.89 9.38 6.53
N SER A 209 0.05 9.46 7.48
CA SER A 209 0.17 8.51 8.60
C SER A 209 -0.81 8.84 9.73
N GLY A 210 -1.59 7.84 10.16
CA GLY A 210 -2.45 7.95 11.36
C GLY A 210 -1.64 8.16 12.64
N LEU A 211 -0.50 7.46 12.78
CA LEU A 211 0.41 7.67 13.91
C LEU A 211 1.01 9.08 13.87
N GLY A 212 1.31 9.60 12.69
CA GLY A 212 1.75 10.98 12.52
C GLY A 212 0.68 12.00 12.92
N ARG A 213 -0.59 11.75 12.58
CA ARG A 213 -1.73 12.56 13.03
C ARG A 213 -1.80 12.59 14.55
N ILE A 214 -1.71 11.42 15.20
CA ILE A 214 -1.72 11.30 16.66
C ILE A 214 -0.55 12.10 17.26
N MET A 215 0.68 11.86 16.80
CA MET A 215 1.85 12.57 17.33
C MET A 215 1.71 14.09 17.22
N ARG A 216 1.31 14.62 16.06
CA ARG A 216 1.13 16.07 15.87
C ARG A 216 0.03 16.67 16.75
N ALA A 217 -1.05 15.91 16.95
CA ALA A 217 -2.19 16.41 17.75
C ALA A 217 -1.89 16.50 19.25
N ILE A 218 -1.04 15.59 19.75
CA ILE A 218 -0.83 15.46 21.23
C ILE A 218 0.52 16.00 21.70
N GLN A 219 1.50 16.18 20.79
CA GLN A 219 2.87 16.54 21.21
C GLN A 219 2.93 17.81 22.06
N ASP A 220 2.16 18.84 21.71
CA ASP A 220 2.19 20.11 22.46
C ASP A 220 1.47 20.01 23.80
N SER A 221 0.42 19.18 23.91
CA SER A 221 -0.31 18.96 25.14
C SER A 221 0.43 18.02 26.10
N GLU A 222 1.08 16.99 25.57
CA GLU A 222 1.74 15.95 26.37
C GLU A 222 3.20 16.33 26.71
N PHE A 223 3.90 17.00 25.79
CA PHE A 223 5.35 17.25 25.91
C PHE A 223 5.75 18.71 26.04
N GLY A 224 4.77 19.63 25.97
CA GLY A 224 4.96 21.08 26.06
C GLY A 224 5.03 21.80 24.72
N LYS A 225 4.67 23.10 24.73
CA LYS A 225 4.43 23.90 23.52
C LYS A 225 5.63 24.05 22.60
N ASP A 226 6.86 23.94 23.13
CA ASP A 226 8.08 24.08 22.35
C ASP A 226 8.70 22.74 21.94
N PHE A 227 8.01 21.63 22.21
CA PHE A 227 8.55 20.30 21.97
C PHE A 227 8.88 20.08 20.50
N ALA A 228 7.94 20.39 19.59
CA ALA A 228 8.15 20.23 18.14
C ALA A 228 9.35 21.00 17.64
N SER A 229 9.58 22.21 18.13
CA SER A 229 10.73 23.06 17.74
C SER A 229 12.06 22.58 18.33
N SER A 230 12.01 21.74 19.35
CA SER A 230 13.22 21.12 19.94
C SER A 230 13.72 19.88 19.19
N LEU A 231 13.06 19.49 18.09
CA LEU A 231 13.38 18.30 17.31
C LEU A 231 13.98 18.69 15.95
N SER A 232 14.97 17.92 15.49
CA SER A 232 15.54 18.06 14.14
C SER A 232 15.04 16.93 13.24
N VAL A 233 14.00 17.19 12.42
CA VAL A 233 13.48 16.19 11.49
C VAL A 233 14.44 15.98 10.34
N VAL A 234 15.00 14.78 10.22
CA VAL A 234 15.98 14.40 9.19
C VAL A 234 15.43 13.45 8.12
N PHE A 235 14.29 12.82 8.39
CA PHE A 235 13.64 11.90 7.46
C PHE A 235 12.13 11.84 7.75
N THR A 236 11.33 11.66 6.69
CA THR A 236 9.87 11.57 6.81
C THR A 236 9.33 10.41 5.99
N ALA A 237 8.49 9.56 6.59
CA ALA A 237 7.79 8.47 5.91
C ALA A 237 6.42 8.20 6.55
N HIS A 238 5.53 7.51 5.84
CA HIS A 238 4.23 7.10 6.41
C HIS A 238 4.27 5.69 7.04
N HIS A 239 5.30 4.89 6.76
CA HIS A 239 5.43 3.52 7.26
C HIS A 239 6.26 3.44 8.54
N ALA A 240 5.66 2.96 9.63
CA ALA A 240 6.38 2.69 10.88
C ALA A 240 7.53 1.68 10.70
N ALA A 241 7.34 0.65 9.86
CA ALA A 241 8.37 -0.33 9.57
C ALA A 241 9.60 0.28 8.88
N LEU A 242 9.42 1.25 7.96
CA LEU A 242 10.53 1.96 7.35
C LEU A 242 11.25 2.85 8.38
N LEU A 243 10.51 3.56 9.23
CA LEU A 243 11.11 4.35 10.31
C LEU A 243 11.89 3.47 11.29
N ARG A 244 11.38 2.25 11.59
CA ARG A 244 12.12 1.24 12.39
C ARG A 244 13.46 0.88 11.75
N THR A 245 13.46 0.55 10.45
CA THR A 245 14.70 0.23 9.73
C THR A 245 15.69 1.40 9.79
N MET A 246 15.23 2.62 9.56
CA MET A 246 16.08 3.82 9.63
C MET A 246 16.61 4.08 11.05
N ALA A 247 15.82 3.78 12.09
CA ALA A 247 16.26 3.89 13.48
C ALA A 247 17.34 2.85 13.81
N LEU A 248 17.19 1.59 13.34
CA LEU A 248 18.20 0.54 13.47
C LEU A 248 19.54 0.93 12.80
N GLU A 249 19.47 1.62 11.67
CA GLU A 249 20.64 2.16 10.96
C GLU A 249 21.24 3.43 11.64
N GLY A 250 20.74 3.81 12.82
CA GLY A 250 21.27 4.95 13.58
C GLY A 250 20.97 6.32 12.97
N ARG A 251 20.01 6.44 12.04
CA ARG A 251 19.72 7.69 11.33
C ARG A 251 18.96 8.71 12.16
N GLY A 252 18.36 8.31 13.27
CA GLY A 252 17.56 9.15 14.15
C GLY A 252 16.74 8.33 15.14
N LEU A 253 16.00 9.01 15.99
CA LEU A 253 14.97 8.38 16.81
C LEU A 253 13.59 8.44 16.14
N ALA A 254 12.74 7.47 16.44
CA ALA A 254 11.36 7.42 15.97
C ALA A 254 10.42 7.01 17.09
N TRP A 255 9.18 7.56 17.13
CA TRP A 255 8.10 7.02 17.94
C TRP A 255 7.45 5.85 17.21
N LEU A 256 7.64 4.64 17.72
CA LEU A 256 7.16 3.42 17.09
C LEU A 256 6.26 2.63 18.03
N PRO A 257 5.24 1.92 17.50
CA PRO A 257 4.40 1.04 18.31
C PRO A 257 5.24 -0.01 19.03
N MET A 258 4.97 -0.23 20.32
CA MET A 258 5.64 -1.27 21.11
C MET A 258 5.47 -2.65 20.47
N SER A 259 4.30 -2.92 19.88
CA SER A 259 4.02 -4.16 19.14
C SER A 259 4.95 -4.39 17.94
N LEU A 260 5.58 -3.34 17.40
CA LEU A 260 6.53 -3.42 16.29
C LEU A 260 7.99 -3.58 16.76
N VAL A 261 8.36 -3.02 17.93
CA VAL A 261 9.75 -2.88 18.35
C VAL A 261 10.10 -3.67 19.64
N ALA A 262 9.17 -4.46 20.17
CA ALA A 262 9.38 -5.20 21.40
C ALA A 262 10.61 -6.12 21.33
N ASP A 263 10.79 -6.84 20.22
CA ASP A 263 11.93 -7.74 20.03
C ASP A 263 13.24 -6.98 19.88
N ASP A 264 13.23 -5.79 19.24
CA ASP A 264 14.42 -4.94 19.10
C ASP A 264 14.87 -4.37 20.45
N LEU A 265 13.90 -3.96 21.27
CA LEU A 265 14.18 -3.47 22.61
C LEU A 265 14.69 -4.60 23.51
N HIS A 266 14.11 -5.79 23.40
CA HIS A 266 14.53 -6.96 24.17
C HIS A 266 15.93 -7.43 23.79
N SER A 267 16.24 -7.47 22.49
CA SER A 267 17.56 -7.86 21.99
C SER A 267 18.64 -6.80 22.16
N GLY A 268 18.27 -5.56 22.48
CA GLY A 268 19.18 -4.42 22.54
C GLY A 268 19.60 -3.91 21.17
N ALA A 269 18.88 -4.23 20.10
CA ALA A 269 19.10 -3.63 18.77
C ALA A 269 18.62 -2.17 18.77
N LEU A 270 17.58 -1.85 19.51
CA LEU A 270 17.09 -0.50 19.81
C LEU A 270 17.02 -0.27 21.32
N ALA A 271 17.06 0.99 21.73
CA ALA A 271 16.85 1.40 23.11
C ALA A 271 15.78 2.49 23.19
N ASP A 272 15.07 2.57 24.33
CA ASP A 272 14.15 3.65 24.66
C ASP A 272 14.92 4.97 24.78
N ALA A 273 14.69 5.87 23.83
CA ALA A 273 15.38 7.16 23.72
C ALA A 273 14.89 8.21 24.72
N GLY A 274 13.79 7.94 25.43
CA GLY A 274 13.12 8.87 26.34
C GLY A 274 13.02 8.36 27.78
N LYS A 275 13.63 7.23 28.10
CA LYS A 275 13.62 6.63 29.45
C LYS A 275 12.20 6.49 30.03
N GLY A 276 11.21 6.19 29.19
CA GLY A 276 9.82 6.00 29.57
C GLY A 276 8.96 7.26 29.69
N ALA A 277 9.56 8.45 29.69
CA ALA A 277 8.82 9.70 29.90
C ALA A 277 8.06 10.21 28.67
N TRP A 278 8.42 9.75 27.46
CA TRP A 278 7.91 10.25 26.18
C TRP A 278 7.07 9.22 25.44
N ARG A 279 6.44 8.35 26.19
CA ARG A 279 5.55 7.32 25.65
C ARG A 279 4.16 7.85 25.42
N VAL A 280 3.53 7.42 24.33
CA VAL A 280 2.18 7.84 23.96
C VAL A 280 1.28 6.61 23.89
N PRO A 281 0.29 6.47 24.80
CA PRO A 281 -0.69 5.39 24.71
C PRO A 281 -1.56 5.58 23.46
N VAL A 282 -1.83 4.51 22.75
CA VAL A 282 -2.71 4.48 21.59
C VAL A 282 -3.62 3.26 21.66
N GLU A 283 -4.76 3.34 20.98
CA GLU A 283 -5.73 2.26 20.91
C GLU A 283 -5.62 1.56 19.55
N ILE A 284 -5.88 0.27 19.51
CA ILE A 284 -6.12 -0.47 18.27
C ILE A 284 -7.64 -0.53 18.08
N ARG A 285 -8.13 0.14 17.03
CA ARG A 285 -9.55 0.33 16.74
C ARG A 285 -9.96 -0.42 15.49
N LEU A 286 -11.13 -1.07 15.56
CA LEU A 286 -11.82 -1.65 14.44
C LEU A 286 -13.07 -0.83 14.13
N TYR A 287 -13.10 -0.19 12.95
CA TYR A 287 -14.27 0.51 12.43
C TYR A 287 -15.03 -0.41 11.48
N ARG A 288 -16.36 -0.27 11.42
CA ARG A 288 -17.23 -0.97 10.47
C ARG A 288 -18.02 0.00 9.62
N GLN A 289 -18.55 -0.48 8.49
CA GLN A 289 -19.56 0.24 7.74
C GLN A 289 -20.79 0.52 8.60
N ALA A 290 -21.34 1.73 8.47
CA ALA A 290 -22.57 2.12 9.19
C ALA A 290 -23.80 1.40 8.64
N ALA A 291 -23.79 1.03 7.35
CA ALA A 291 -24.88 0.29 6.72
C ALA A 291 -24.85 -1.20 7.11
N ASN A 292 -25.97 -1.89 6.94
CA ASN A 292 -26.04 -3.34 7.10
C ASN A 292 -25.09 -4.05 6.15
N MET A 293 -24.39 -5.03 6.67
CA MET A 293 -23.39 -5.81 5.93
C MET A 293 -23.89 -7.24 5.66
N ALA A 294 -23.08 -8.04 4.96
CA ALA A 294 -23.36 -9.46 4.79
C ALA A 294 -23.41 -10.19 6.15
N PRO A 295 -24.19 -11.27 6.28
CA PRO A 295 -24.39 -11.96 7.57
C PRO A 295 -23.11 -12.35 8.29
N VAL A 296 -22.06 -12.79 7.55
CA VAL A 296 -20.75 -13.14 8.14
C VAL A 296 -20.03 -11.92 8.74
N ALA A 297 -20.18 -10.74 8.13
CA ALA A 297 -19.58 -9.50 8.64
C ALA A 297 -20.33 -9.00 9.89
N GLU A 298 -21.66 -9.12 9.93
CA GLU A 298 -22.45 -8.82 11.12
C GLU A 298 -22.11 -9.79 12.26
N ALA A 299 -21.99 -11.09 11.97
CA ALA A 299 -21.61 -12.11 12.95
C ALA A 299 -20.21 -11.85 13.54
N LEU A 300 -19.24 -11.46 12.69
CA LEU A 300 -17.92 -11.06 13.14
C LEU A 300 -17.98 -9.85 14.08
N TRP A 301 -18.70 -8.81 13.68
CA TRP A 301 -18.85 -7.61 14.50
C TRP A 301 -19.45 -7.93 15.87
N GLN A 302 -20.54 -8.72 15.90
CA GLN A 302 -21.18 -9.13 17.15
C GLN A 302 -20.24 -9.94 18.04
N LEU A 303 -19.54 -10.93 17.45
CA LEU A 303 -18.56 -11.75 18.17
C LEU A 303 -17.47 -10.92 18.84
N VAL A 304 -16.96 -9.90 18.14
CA VAL A 304 -15.91 -9.01 18.65
C VAL A 304 -16.46 -8.04 19.68
N SER A 305 -17.68 -7.52 19.47
CA SER A 305 -18.37 -6.65 20.46
C SER A 305 -18.59 -7.34 21.79
N ASP A 306 -19.06 -8.60 21.76
CA ASP A 306 -19.34 -9.38 22.97
C ASP A 306 -18.07 -9.79 23.75
N GLY A 307 -16.93 -9.84 23.05
CA GLY A 307 -15.64 -10.20 23.64
C GLY A 307 -14.75 -8.99 24.00
N SER A 308 -15.14 -7.78 23.64
CA SER A 308 -14.41 -6.56 24.00
C SER A 308 -14.70 -6.19 25.47
N PRO A 309 -13.70 -5.84 26.27
CA PRO A 309 -13.97 -5.27 27.58
C PRO A 309 -14.80 -3.99 27.40
N THR A 310 -15.93 -3.93 28.09
CA THR A 310 -16.75 -2.71 28.17
C THR A 310 -15.86 -1.56 28.68
N PRO A 311 -15.96 -0.33 28.15
CA PRO A 311 -15.11 0.79 28.52
C PRO A 311 -15.23 1.20 29.97
#